data_edd8d906b9682386895e7d52cec2ba01
#
_entry.id   edd8d906b9682386895e7d52cec2ba01
#
_cell.length_a   1.000
_cell.length_b   1.000
_cell.length_c   1.000
_cell.angle_alpha   90.00
_cell.angle_beta   90.00
_cell.angle_gamma   90.00
#
_symmetry.space_group_name_H-M   'P 1'
#
loop_
_entity.id
_entity.type
_entity.pdbx_description
1 polymer ?
#
loop_
_entity_poly.entity_id
_entity_poly.type
_entity_poly.pdbx_seq_one_letter_code
_entity_poly.pdbx_strand_id
1 'polypeptide(L)'
;MTGASSGVVRIGNCSGFFGDRHSAMREMITGGDLDYVTGDYLAELTMLILARDRAKSPERGYAKTFLTQLEECLGTALDKGVRIVANAGGLNPAGLAAAVRALADRLSLDAKVAHVEGDDVVARAAELGFGTPTPLAANAYLGAWGIVDCLNAGADVVVTGRVTDASVIVGPAAAHFGWRSGDYDAIAGAIAAGHVIECGVQATGGNFAFFAEVPNLSHAGFQIGRAHV
;
A
#
# COMPACT_ATOMS: atom_id res chain seq x y z
N MET A 1 8.38 -26.12 1.37
CA MET A 1 7.13 -26.34 0.64
C MET A 1 5.99 -25.97 1.58
N THR A 2 5.62 -24.71 1.63
CA THR A 2 4.42 -24.26 2.36
C THR A 2 3.23 -24.58 1.47
N GLY A 3 2.35 -25.48 1.94
CA GLY A 3 1.15 -25.86 1.21
C GLY A 3 0.30 -24.62 0.91
N ALA A 4 -0.25 -24.57 -0.30
CA ALA A 4 -1.24 -23.55 -0.66
C ALA A 4 -2.34 -23.55 0.39
N SER A 5 -2.55 -22.43 1.05
CA SER A 5 -3.66 -22.24 1.98
C SER A 5 -4.96 -22.35 1.16
N SER A 6 -5.72 -23.41 1.38
CA SER A 6 -7.07 -23.56 0.82
C SER A 6 -8.04 -22.77 1.70
N GLY A 7 -8.03 -21.46 1.59
CA GLY A 7 -8.81 -20.65 2.51
C GLY A 7 -9.18 -19.29 1.94
N VAL A 8 -9.78 -18.49 2.77
CA VAL A 8 -10.13 -17.08 2.52
C VAL A 8 -9.01 -16.21 3.08
N VAL A 9 -8.53 -15.22 2.33
CA VAL A 9 -7.71 -14.14 2.84
C VAL A 9 -8.58 -12.92 3.13
N ARG A 10 -8.35 -12.28 4.27
CA ARG A 10 -9.08 -11.08 4.71
C ARG A 10 -8.14 -9.89 4.69
N ILE A 11 -8.38 -8.98 3.76
CA ILE A 11 -7.55 -7.78 3.56
C ILE A 11 -8.43 -6.55 3.77
N GLY A 12 -8.04 -5.70 4.71
CA GLY A 12 -8.68 -4.40 4.94
C GLY A 12 -7.76 -3.27 4.48
N ASN A 13 -8.31 -2.22 3.88
CA ASN A 13 -7.55 -1.03 3.49
C ASN A 13 -7.84 0.13 4.44
N CYS A 14 -6.81 0.81 4.92
CA CYS A 14 -6.93 1.90 5.89
C CYS A 14 -6.67 3.29 5.32
N SER A 15 -6.25 3.39 4.06
CA SER A 15 -5.97 4.67 3.40
C SER A 15 -6.12 4.51 1.89
N GLY A 16 -6.87 5.41 1.26
CA GLY A 16 -6.99 5.52 -0.19
C GLY A 16 -6.29 6.76 -0.77
N PHE A 17 -5.74 7.63 0.08
CA PHE A 17 -4.99 8.82 -0.33
C PHE A 17 -4.20 9.43 0.83
N PHE A 18 -3.22 10.28 0.50
CA PHE A 18 -2.46 11.03 1.49
C PHE A 18 -3.35 12.00 2.26
N GLY A 19 -3.40 11.84 3.58
CA GLY A 19 -4.26 12.65 4.45
C GLY A 19 -5.64 12.07 4.72
N ASP A 20 -5.84 10.79 4.39
CA ASP A 20 -7.04 10.06 4.76
C ASP A 20 -7.18 9.94 6.30
N ARG A 21 -8.32 9.44 6.75
CA ARG A 21 -8.71 9.41 8.16
C ARG A 21 -7.67 8.69 9.02
N HIS A 22 -7.12 9.42 10.00
CA HIS A 22 -6.02 8.95 10.85
C HIS A 22 -6.37 7.66 11.62
N SER A 23 -7.57 7.57 12.17
CA SER A 23 -8.02 6.44 12.98
C SER A 23 -8.29 5.16 12.18
N ALA A 24 -8.32 5.22 10.83
CA ALA A 24 -8.75 4.10 10.00
C ALA A 24 -7.88 2.86 10.17
N MET A 25 -6.57 3.00 10.31
CA MET A 25 -5.68 1.85 10.53
C MET A 25 -6.02 1.13 11.83
N ARG A 26 -6.14 1.86 12.92
CA ARG A 26 -6.51 1.31 14.24
C ARG A 26 -7.90 0.66 14.19
N GLU A 27 -8.87 1.30 13.56
CA GLU A 27 -10.23 0.77 13.42
C GLU A 27 -10.26 -0.54 12.63
N MET A 28 -9.51 -0.63 11.53
CA MET A 28 -9.38 -1.87 10.74
C MET A 28 -8.75 -3.01 11.57
N ILE A 29 -7.66 -2.73 12.27
CA ILE A 29 -6.95 -3.74 13.07
C ILE A 29 -7.79 -4.19 14.27
N THR A 30 -8.50 -3.28 14.92
CA THR A 30 -9.27 -3.61 16.13
C THR A 30 -10.65 -4.19 15.83
N GLY A 31 -11.32 -3.69 14.78
CA GLY A 31 -12.71 -4.04 14.45
C GLY A 31 -12.84 -5.18 13.43
N GLY A 32 -11.77 -5.50 12.70
CA GLY A 32 -11.77 -6.58 11.71
C GLY A 32 -11.09 -7.85 12.21
N ASP A 33 -11.53 -8.98 11.65
CA ASP A 33 -10.81 -10.25 11.69
C ASP A 33 -10.01 -10.35 10.39
N LEU A 34 -8.81 -9.74 10.37
CA LEU A 34 -8.02 -9.52 9.18
C LEU A 34 -6.70 -10.30 9.24
N ASP A 35 -6.24 -10.75 8.07
CA ASP A 35 -4.90 -11.30 7.86
C ASP A 35 -3.91 -10.19 7.50
N TYR A 36 -4.41 -9.18 6.76
CA TYR A 36 -3.60 -8.03 6.31
C TYR A 36 -4.37 -6.72 6.43
N VAL A 37 -3.64 -5.65 6.75
CA VAL A 37 -4.09 -4.27 6.58
C VAL A 37 -3.20 -3.59 5.55
N THR A 38 -3.82 -2.94 4.57
CA THR A 38 -3.11 -2.23 3.51
C THR A 38 -3.39 -0.73 3.58
N GLY A 39 -2.55 0.06 2.93
CA GLY A 39 -2.77 1.49 2.79
C GLY A 39 -2.14 2.03 1.52
N ASP A 40 -2.96 2.70 0.71
CA ASP A 40 -2.52 3.49 -0.42
C ASP A 40 -2.43 4.96 0.00
N TYR A 41 -1.22 5.50 -0.01
CA TYR A 41 -0.91 6.88 0.41
C TYR A 41 -0.49 7.75 -0.76
N LEU A 42 -0.34 7.19 -1.96
CA LEU A 42 0.35 7.85 -3.05
C LEU A 42 -0.56 8.18 -4.22
N ALA A 43 -0.41 9.39 -4.68
CA ALA A 43 -0.88 9.89 -5.96
C ALA A 43 0.20 10.83 -6.53
N GLU A 44 0.04 11.30 -7.75
CA GLU A 44 0.99 12.21 -8.40
C GLU A 44 1.24 13.48 -7.58
N LEU A 45 0.16 14.05 -7.03
CA LEU A 45 0.25 15.21 -6.14
C LEU A 45 1.03 14.89 -4.86
N THR A 46 0.80 13.71 -4.27
CA THR A 46 1.52 13.27 -3.08
C THR A 46 3.01 13.12 -3.39
N MET A 47 3.36 12.51 -4.52
CA MET A 47 4.76 12.37 -4.93
C MET A 47 5.45 13.73 -5.08
N LEU A 48 4.76 14.75 -5.62
CA LEU A 48 5.28 16.11 -5.68
C LEU A 48 5.49 16.72 -4.28
N ILE A 49 4.56 16.52 -3.36
CA ILE A 49 4.68 16.97 -1.96
C ILE A 49 5.90 16.31 -1.30
N LEU A 50 6.04 15.00 -1.44
CA LEU A 50 7.14 14.24 -0.87
C LEU A 50 8.49 14.60 -1.51
N ALA A 51 8.52 14.91 -2.81
CA ALA A 51 9.73 15.39 -3.50
C ALA A 51 10.20 16.72 -2.92
N ARG A 52 9.28 17.66 -2.69
CA ARG A 52 9.58 18.94 -2.06
C ARG A 52 10.04 18.79 -0.60
N ASP A 53 9.50 17.80 0.12
CA ASP A 53 9.93 17.51 1.50
C ASP A 53 11.36 16.88 1.50
N ARG A 54 11.63 15.95 0.60
CA ARG A 54 12.97 15.33 0.41
C ARG A 54 14.01 16.36 -0.03
N ALA A 55 13.65 17.33 -0.87
CA ALA A 55 14.55 18.39 -1.29
C ALA A 55 14.99 19.31 -0.12
N LYS A 56 14.19 19.42 0.93
CA LYS A 56 14.56 20.17 2.14
C LYS A 56 15.44 19.35 3.09
N SER A 57 15.30 18.01 3.08
CA SER A 57 15.93 17.12 4.02
C SER A 57 15.96 15.70 3.42
N PRO A 58 17.14 15.18 3.03
CA PRO A 58 17.26 13.92 2.28
C PRO A 58 16.67 12.69 2.99
N GLU A 59 16.59 12.72 4.31
CA GLU A 59 16.00 11.66 5.14
C GLU A 59 14.46 11.64 5.06
N ARG A 60 13.83 12.65 4.47
CA ARG A 60 12.38 12.75 4.27
C ARG A 60 11.98 12.15 2.92
N GLY A 61 10.73 12.38 2.51
CA GLY A 61 10.21 11.91 1.23
C GLY A 61 9.27 10.72 1.34
N TYR A 62 8.79 10.41 2.54
CA TYR A 62 7.79 9.39 2.82
C TYR A 62 6.60 9.97 3.60
N ALA A 63 5.47 9.26 3.61
CA ALA A 63 4.25 9.68 4.30
C ALA A 63 4.39 9.51 5.82
N LYS A 64 4.65 10.61 6.55
CA LYS A 64 4.84 10.60 8.00
C LYS A 64 3.58 10.21 8.78
N THR A 65 2.40 10.45 8.20
CA THR A 65 1.12 10.05 8.78
C THR A 65 1.05 8.54 9.01
N PHE A 66 1.67 7.74 8.16
CA PHE A 66 1.79 6.30 8.36
C PHE A 66 2.49 5.93 9.67
N LEU A 67 3.59 6.63 10.01
CA LEU A 67 4.31 6.37 11.28
C LEU A 67 3.44 6.69 12.50
N THR A 68 2.69 7.80 12.48
CA THR A 68 1.81 8.16 13.60
C THR A 68 0.64 7.20 13.73
N GLN A 69 0.07 6.73 12.63
CA GLN A 69 -0.95 5.69 12.65
C GLN A 69 -0.39 4.36 13.20
N LEU A 70 0.81 4.00 12.76
CA LEU A 70 1.45 2.76 13.18
C LEU A 70 1.82 2.76 14.67
N GLU A 71 2.24 3.91 15.22
CA GLU A 71 2.54 4.07 16.64
C GLU A 71 1.36 3.71 17.54
N GLU A 72 0.12 3.98 17.09
CA GLU A 72 -1.09 3.68 17.84
C GLU A 72 -1.49 2.20 17.81
N CYS A 73 -1.02 1.42 16.83
CA CYS A 73 -1.63 0.10 16.61
C CYS A 73 -0.65 -1.02 16.20
N LEU A 74 0.66 -0.74 16.08
CA LEU A 74 1.63 -1.77 15.70
C LEU A 74 1.62 -2.96 16.68
N GLY A 75 1.62 -2.71 17.99
CA GLY A 75 1.56 -3.77 19.00
C GLY A 75 0.31 -4.64 18.82
N THR A 76 -0.85 -4.01 18.65
CA THR A 76 -2.12 -4.74 18.43
C THR A 76 -2.10 -5.54 17.13
N ALA A 77 -1.47 -5.02 16.07
CA ALA A 77 -1.33 -5.75 14.81
C ALA A 77 -0.48 -7.01 14.99
N LEU A 78 0.67 -6.88 15.66
CA LEU A 78 1.56 -8.00 15.96
C LEU A 78 0.87 -9.05 16.85
N ASP A 79 0.18 -8.62 17.90
CA ASP A 79 -0.56 -9.52 18.82
C ASP A 79 -1.65 -10.32 18.11
N LYS A 80 -2.29 -9.72 17.10
CA LYS A 80 -3.32 -10.36 16.28
C LYS A 80 -2.75 -11.14 15.08
N GLY A 81 -1.45 -11.03 14.81
CA GLY A 81 -0.83 -11.60 13.62
C GLY A 81 -1.22 -10.91 12.31
N VAL A 82 -1.73 -9.69 12.38
CA VAL A 82 -2.12 -8.89 11.21
C VAL A 82 -0.88 -8.25 10.60
N ARG A 83 -0.58 -8.55 9.34
CA ARG A 83 0.53 -7.95 8.60
C ARG A 83 0.10 -6.64 7.94
N ILE A 84 1.05 -5.71 7.79
CA ILE A 84 0.78 -4.37 7.26
C ILE A 84 1.57 -4.16 5.97
N VAL A 85 0.89 -3.73 4.90
CA VAL A 85 1.52 -3.41 3.60
C VAL A 85 1.07 -2.02 3.16
N ALA A 86 2.01 -1.11 2.91
CA ALA A 86 1.69 0.25 2.49
C ALA A 86 2.71 0.82 1.50
N ASN A 87 2.24 1.60 0.54
CA ASN A 87 3.11 2.35 -0.37
C ASN A 87 3.58 3.70 0.23
N ALA A 88 3.40 3.87 1.54
CA ALA A 88 3.75 5.08 2.28
C ALA A 88 5.23 5.51 2.20
N GLY A 89 6.10 4.65 1.67
CA GLY A 89 7.53 4.92 1.47
C GLY A 89 7.80 6.04 0.46
N GLY A 90 6.90 6.26 -0.49
CA GLY A 90 7.00 7.35 -1.45
C GLY A 90 8.34 7.38 -2.17
N LEU A 91 9.12 8.44 -1.96
CA LEU A 91 10.45 8.62 -2.56
C LEU A 91 11.60 8.14 -1.66
N ASN A 92 11.29 7.58 -0.49
CA ASN A 92 12.30 7.10 0.47
C ASN A 92 11.79 5.89 1.28
N PRO A 93 11.49 4.77 0.61
CA PRO A 93 11.00 3.57 1.31
C PRO A 93 12.00 3.02 2.31
N ALA A 94 13.30 3.06 2.03
CA ALA A 94 14.36 2.65 2.95
C ALA A 94 14.36 3.51 4.23
N GLY A 95 14.22 4.82 4.08
CA GLY A 95 14.13 5.76 5.21
C GLY A 95 12.87 5.52 6.05
N LEU A 96 11.73 5.25 5.43
CA LEU A 96 10.52 4.88 6.17
C LEU A 96 10.71 3.56 6.91
N ALA A 97 11.27 2.54 6.27
CA ALA A 97 11.53 1.26 6.93
C ALA A 97 12.45 1.41 8.14
N ALA A 98 13.49 2.24 8.05
CA ALA A 98 14.37 2.56 9.18
C ALA A 98 13.58 3.28 10.30
N ALA A 99 12.71 4.22 9.96
CA ALA A 99 11.86 4.92 10.93
C ALA A 99 10.86 3.97 11.61
N VAL A 100 10.29 3.00 10.88
CA VAL A 100 9.40 1.97 11.45
C VAL A 100 10.17 1.06 12.41
N ARG A 101 11.40 0.65 12.07
CA ARG A 101 12.24 -0.15 13.00
C ARG A 101 12.53 0.63 14.27
N ALA A 102 12.94 1.89 14.15
CA ALA A 102 13.18 2.76 15.32
C ALA A 102 11.91 2.97 16.16
N LEU A 103 10.72 3.02 15.52
CA LEU A 103 9.45 3.04 16.24
C LEU A 103 9.21 1.73 16.99
N ALA A 104 9.41 0.58 16.36
CA ALA A 104 9.25 -0.72 17.00
C ALA A 104 10.21 -0.88 18.21
N ASP A 105 11.48 -0.50 18.07
CA ASP A 105 12.46 -0.50 19.15
C ASP A 105 11.98 0.38 20.32
N ARG A 106 11.51 1.60 20.05
CA ARG A 106 10.99 2.53 21.06
C ARG A 106 9.79 1.95 21.82
N LEU A 107 8.96 1.21 21.12
CA LEU A 107 7.78 0.52 21.69
C LEU A 107 8.13 -0.85 22.29
N SER A 108 9.38 -1.27 22.23
CA SER A 108 9.85 -2.61 22.67
C SER A 108 9.11 -3.76 21.98
N LEU A 109 8.85 -3.60 20.67
CA LEU A 109 8.17 -4.58 19.82
C LEU A 109 9.18 -5.25 18.89
N ASP A 110 9.07 -6.57 18.73
CA ASP A 110 9.85 -7.34 17.74
C ASP A 110 9.06 -7.40 16.42
N ALA A 111 9.28 -6.42 15.55
CA ALA A 111 8.63 -6.31 14.26
C ALA A 111 9.63 -6.48 13.11
N LYS A 112 9.37 -7.41 12.22
CA LYS A 112 10.13 -7.63 10.99
C LYS A 112 9.68 -6.66 9.91
N VAL A 113 10.52 -5.67 9.61
CA VAL A 113 10.20 -4.61 8.65
C VAL A 113 11.02 -4.78 7.39
N ALA A 114 10.33 -4.89 6.26
CA ALA A 114 10.92 -4.93 4.93
C ALA A 114 10.48 -3.74 4.08
N HIS A 115 11.23 -3.45 3.01
CA HIS A 115 10.84 -2.45 2.04
C HIS A 115 11.12 -2.90 0.61
N VAL A 116 10.40 -2.31 -0.33
CA VAL A 116 10.60 -2.45 -1.77
C VAL A 116 11.00 -1.11 -2.33
N GLU A 117 12.09 -1.08 -3.10
CA GLU A 117 12.60 0.08 -3.79
C GLU A 117 12.99 -0.26 -5.23
N GLY A 118 13.40 0.76 -6.02
CA GLY A 118 13.77 0.59 -7.43
C GLY A 118 12.81 1.29 -8.37
N ASP A 119 11.79 1.95 -7.84
CA ASP A 119 10.83 2.76 -8.57
C ASP A 119 11.36 4.17 -8.92
N ASP A 120 12.29 4.74 -8.15
CA ASP A 120 12.87 6.06 -8.41
C ASP A 120 13.81 6.02 -9.63
N VAL A 121 13.41 6.68 -10.70
CA VAL A 121 14.13 6.76 -11.97
C VAL A 121 14.63 8.18 -12.31
N VAL A 122 14.58 9.11 -11.35
CA VAL A 122 15.01 10.50 -11.56
C VAL A 122 16.44 10.57 -12.09
N ALA A 123 17.37 9.78 -11.56
CA ALA A 123 18.75 9.74 -12.01
C ALA A 123 18.90 9.32 -13.49
N ARG A 124 17.91 8.64 -14.04
CA ARG A 124 17.83 8.16 -15.41
C ARG A 124 16.87 8.98 -16.28
N ALA A 125 16.35 10.10 -15.76
CA ALA A 125 15.30 10.88 -16.44
C ALA A 125 15.71 11.32 -17.85
N ALA A 126 16.94 11.76 -18.03
CA ALA A 126 17.47 12.18 -19.34
C ALA A 126 17.56 11.00 -20.32
N GLU A 127 18.04 9.83 -19.87
CA GLU A 127 18.10 8.59 -20.65
C GLU A 127 16.71 8.13 -21.09
N LEU A 128 15.71 8.32 -20.22
CA LEU A 128 14.32 7.95 -20.46
C LEU A 128 13.52 8.99 -21.25
N GLY A 129 14.17 10.08 -21.68
CA GLY A 129 13.53 11.11 -22.49
C GLY A 129 12.78 12.20 -21.71
N PHE A 130 12.91 12.25 -20.37
CA PHE A 130 12.31 13.28 -19.51
C PHE A 130 13.26 14.46 -19.29
N GLY A 131 13.98 14.89 -20.32
CA GLY A 131 15.25 15.58 -20.18
C GLY A 131 15.24 17.02 -19.72
N THR A 132 14.20 17.84 -19.99
CA THR A 132 14.33 19.28 -19.72
C THR A 132 12.97 19.93 -19.46
N PRO A 133 12.75 20.57 -18.31
CA PRO A 133 13.64 20.55 -17.12
C PRO A 133 13.70 19.18 -16.44
N THR A 134 14.76 18.89 -15.69
CA THR A 134 14.87 17.67 -14.90
C THR A 134 13.70 17.59 -13.90
N PRO A 135 12.93 16.51 -13.88
CA PRO A 135 11.79 16.39 -12.97
C PRO A 135 12.24 16.31 -11.50
N LEU A 136 11.42 16.81 -10.59
CA LEU A 136 11.65 16.68 -9.14
C LEU A 136 11.44 15.25 -8.65
N ALA A 137 10.58 14.50 -9.30
CA ALA A 137 10.31 13.08 -9.08
C ALA A 137 9.98 12.42 -10.43
N ALA A 138 10.45 11.22 -10.61
CA ALA A 138 10.10 10.34 -11.71
C ALA A 138 10.17 8.90 -11.18
N ASN A 139 9.05 8.20 -11.20
CA ASN A 139 8.95 6.88 -10.63
C ASN A 139 8.31 5.90 -11.62
N ALA A 140 8.86 4.70 -11.68
CA ALA A 140 8.22 3.57 -12.34
C ALA A 140 7.16 2.99 -11.40
N TYR A 141 6.00 2.61 -11.94
CA TYR A 141 5.03 1.83 -11.18
C TYR A 141 5.51 0.37 -11.12
N LEU A 142 5.98 -0.05 -9.95
CA LEU A 142 6.35 -1.44 -9.73
C LEU A 142 5.10 -2.31 -9.55
N GLY A 143 5.26 -3.62 -9.75
CA GLY A 143 4.21 -4.59 -9.48
C GLY A 143 4.24 -5.12 -8.04
N ALA A 144 3.47 -6.18 -7.79
CA ALA A 144 3.27 -6.75 -6.46
C ALA A 144 4.40 -7.69 -5.99
N TRP A 145 5.29 -8.14 -6.87
CA TRP A 145 6.20 -9.26 -6.56
C TRP A 145 7.22 -8.94 -5.48
N GLY A 146 7.72 -7.71 -5.41
CA GLY A 146 8.59 -7.30 -4.30
C GLY A 146 7.88 -7.38 -2.94
N ILE A 147 6.57 -7.09 -2.91
CA ILE A 147 5.74 -7.27 -1.70
C ILE A 147 5.62 -8.76 -1.36
N VAL A 148 5.37 -9.62 -2.36
CA VAL A 148 5.30 -11.07 -2.19
C VAL A 148 6.60 -11.62 -1.60
N ASP A 149 7.75 -11.21 -2.12
CA ASP A 149 9.05 -11.65 -1.62
C ASP A 149 9.28 -11.22 -0.17
N CYS A 150 8.95 -9.99 0.19
CA CYS A 150 9.03 -9.50 1.56
C CYS A 150 8.15 -10.30 2.52
N LEU A 151 6.89 -10.55 2.14
CA LEU A 151 5.93 -11.30 2.95
C LEU A 151 6.35 -12.76 3.12
N ASN A 152 6.87 -13.40 2.06
CA ASN A 152 7.39 -14.77 2.09
C ASN A 152 8.66 -14.88 2.94
N ALA A 153 9.45 -13.81 3.03
CA ALA A 153 10.58 -13.71 3.95
C ALA A 153 10.16 -13.50 5.42
N GLY A 154 8.86 -13.38 5.68
CA GLY A 154 8.29 -13.28 7.02
C GLY A 154 8.19 -11.86 7.56
N ALA A 155 8.12 -10.84 6.70
CA ALA A 155 7.92 -9.47 7.15
C ALA A 155 6.52 -9.28 7.76
N ASP A 156 6.46 -8.54 8.88
CA ASP A 156 5.22 -8.10 9.53
C ASP A 156 4.74 -6.77 8.94
N VAL A 157 5.71 -5.91 8.57
CA VAL A 157 5.45 -4.62 7.92
C VAL A 157 6.25 -4.53 6.63
N VAL A 158 5.56 -4.27 5.51
CA VAL A 158 6.18 -4.02 4.21
C VAL A 158 5.83 -2.61 3.76
N VAL A 159 6.84 -1.78 3.49
CA VAL A 159 6.66 -0.45 2.93
C VAL A 159 7.28 -0.37 1.55
N THR A 160 6.62 0.30 0.62
CA THR A 160 7.09 0.44 -0.76
C THR A 160 7.17 1.90 -1.19
N GLY A 161 7.93 2.17 -2.24
CA GLY A 161 7.78 3.35 -3.06
C GLY A 161 6.56 3.24 -3.96
N ARG A 162 6.63 3.80 -5.18
CA ARG A 162 5.50 3.75 -6.11
C ARG A 162 5.32 2.34 -6.68
N VAL A 163 4.18 1.75 -6.38
CA VAL A 163 3.68 0.53 -7.00
C VAL A 163 2.35 0.83 -7.68
N THR A 164 1.86 -0.04 -8.56
CA THR A 164 0.46 0.07 -9.03
C THR A 164 -0.47 -0.05 -7.83
N ASP A 165 -1.50 0.76 -7.77
CA ASP A 165 -2.31 0.96 -6.56
C ASP A 165 -2.89 -0.36 -6.01
N ALA A 166 -3.42 -1.21 -6.89
CA ALA A 166 -3.89 -2.54 -6.52
C ALA A 166 -2.78 -3.47 -5.97
N SER A 167 -1.50 -3.19 -6.22
CA SER A 167 -0.40 -4.07 -5.80
C SER A 167 -0.30 -4.24 -4.29
N VAL A 168 -0.74 -3.26 -3.51
CA VAL A 168 -0.76 -3.36 -2.05
C VAL A 168 -1.76 -4.42 -1.56
N ILE A 169 -2.71 -4.81 -2.39
CA ILE A 169 -3.66 -5.91 -2.14
C ILE A 169 -3.23 -7.20 -2.86
N VAL A 170 -2.82 -7.09 -4.12
CA VAL A 170 -2.37 -8.25 -4.92
C VAL A 170 -1.18 -8.96 -4.27
N GLY A 171 -0.23 -8.19 -3.70
CA GLY A 171 0.93 -8.75 -3.00
C GLY A 171 0.56 -9.66 -1.83
N PRO A 172 -0.23 -9.19 -0.86
CA PRO A 172 -0.78 -10.03 0.21
C PRO A 172 -1.54 -11.25 -0.28
N ALA A 173 -2.45 -11.11 -1.26
CA ALA A 173 -3.19 -12.23 -1.81
C ALA A 173 -2.27 -13.27 -2.46
N ALA A 174 -1.35 -12.83 -3.32
CA ALA A 174 -0.39 -13.70 -3.99
C ALA A 174 0.54 -14.43 -3.01
N ALA A 175 1.01 -13.74 -1.97
CA ALA A 175 1.81 -14.35 -0.92
C ALA A 175 1.00 -15.40 -0.11
N HIS A 176 -0.25 -15.07 0.21
CA HIS A 176 -1.13 -15.95 0.99
C HIS A 176 -1.46 -17.25 0.25
N PHE A 177 -1.81 -17.16 -1.03
CA PHE A 177 -2.19 -18.30 -1.86
C PHE A 177 -1.01 -18.97 -2.57
N GLY A 178 0.18 -18.41 -2.49
CA GLY A 178 1.37 -18.93 -3.16
C GLY A 178 1.32 -18.82 -4.68
N TRP A 179 0.67 -17.78 -5.21
CA TRP A 179 0.57 -17.57 -6.67
C TRP A 179 1.92 -17.25 -7.30
N ARG A 180 2.02 -17.57 -8.57
CA ARG A 180 3.16 -17.29 -9.43
C ARG A 180 2.79 -16.27 -10.50
N SER A 181 3.77 -15.66 -11.12
CA SER A 181 3.58 -14.64 -12.15
C SER A 181 2.79 -15.12 -13.39
N GLY A 182 2.61 -16.41 -13.56
CA GLY A 182 1.80 -17.02 -14.62
C GLY A 182 0.35 -17.33 -14.25
N ASP A 183 -0.06 -17.12 -13.01
CA ASP A 183 -1.43 -17.40 -12.53
C ASP A 183 -2.36 -16.22 -12.86
N TYR A 184 -2.47 -15.93 -14.17
CA TYR A 184 -3.08 -14.70 -14.70
C TYR A 184 -4.54 -14.51 -14.26
N ASP A 185 -5.36 -15.55 -14.21
CA ASP A 185 -6.77 -15.43 -13.83
C ASP A 185 -6.91 -15.01 -12.36
N ALA A 186 -6.13 -15.63 -11.47
CA ALA A 186 -6.11 -15.27 -10.05
C ALA A 186 -5.60 -13.84 -9.84
N ILE A 187 -4.50 -13.49 -10.53
CA ILE A 187 -3.91 -12.14 -10.47
C ILE A 187 -4.89 -11.10 -11.01
N ALA A 188 -5.56 -11.38 -12.14
CA ALA A 188 -6.56 -10.46 -12.70
C ALA A 188 -7.74 -10.23 -11.74
N GLY A 189 -8.25 -11.29 -11.12
CA GLY A 189 -9.27 -11.19 -10.08
C GLY A 189 -8.81 -10.36 -8.89
N ALA A 190 -7.58 -10.58 -8.42
CA ALA A 190 -6.99 -9.81 -7.32
C ALA A 190 -6.73 -8.34 -7.69
N ILE A 191 -6.37 -8.04 -8.95
CA ILE A 191 -6.24 -6.65 -9.43
C ILE A 191 -7.59 -5.94 -9.39
N ALA A 192 -8.65 -6.58 -9.89
CA ALA A 192 -9.99 -6.00 -9.87
C ALA A 192 -10.48 -5.76 -8.43
N ALA A 193 -10.35 -6.77 -7.56
CA ALA A 193 -10.70 -6.64 -6.14
C ALA A 193 -9.81 -5.59 -5.44
N GLY A 194 -8.51 -5.59 -5.75
CA GLY A 194 -7.54 -4.67 -5.19
C GLY A 194 -7.84 -3.22 -5.52
N HIS A 195 -8.23 -2.94 -6.76
CA HIS A 195 -8.62 -1.59 -7.16
C HIS A 195 -9.85 -1.09 -6.39
N VAL A 196 -10.85 -1.96 -6.16
CA VAL A 196 -12.02 -1.59 -5.34
C VAL A 196 -11.62 -1.38 -3.87
N ILE A 197 -10.77 -2.25 -3.32
CA ILE A 197 -10.39 -2.21 -1.90
C ILE A 197 -9.51 -0.99 -1.60
N GLU A 198 -8.51 -0.70 -2.44
CA GLU A 198 -7.60 0.44 -2.19
C GLU A 198 -8.30 1.79 -2.35
N CYS A 199 -9.17 1.93 -3.34
CA CYS A 199 -9.99 3.13 -3.52
C CYS A 199 -11.03 3.32 -2.40
N GLY A 200 -11.46 2.25 -1.74
CA GLY A 200 -12.48 2.31 -0.70
C GLY A 200 -13.80 2.87 -1.22
N VAL A 201 -14.36 3.86 -0.53
CA VAL A 201 -15.64 4.48 -0.92
C VAL A 201 -15.58 5.20 -2.27
N GLN A 202 -14.40 5.58 -2.73
CA GLN A 202 -14.19 6.25 -4.01
C GLN A 202 -14.45 5.30 -5.20
N ALA A 203 -14.33 3.99 -5.00
CA ALA A 203 -14.65 2.97 -6.01
C ALA A 203 -16.12 3.03 -6.49
N THR A 204 -17.00 3.67 -5.73
CA THR A 204 -18.40 3.91 -6.13
C THR A 204 -18.55 4.94 -7.25
N GLY A 205 -17.48 5.63 -7.63
CA GLY A 205 -17.54 6.72 -8.60
C GLY A 205 -18.02 8.06 -8.02
N GLY A 206 -18.18 8.17 -6.70
CA GLY A 206 -18.65 9.39 -6.03
C GLY A 206 -17.78 10.62 -6.23
N ASN A 207 -16.52 10.42 -6.66
CA ASN A 207 -15.60 11.51 -7.01
C ASN A 207 -15.64 11.91 -8.49
N PHE A 208 -16.38 11.18 -9.32
CA PHE A 208 -16.53 11.54 -10.73
C PHE A 208 -17.37 12.81 -10.86
N ALA A 209 -16.85 13.84 -11.54
CA ALA A 209 -17.47 15.16 -11.61
C ALA A 209 -18.89 15.14 -12.21
N PHE A 210 -19.17 14.19 -13.11
CA PHE A 210 -20.45 14.02 -13.76
C PHE A 210 -21.23 12.81 -13.20
N PHE A 211 -21.02 12.47 -11.94
CA PHE A 211 -21.67 11.29 -11.33
C PHE A 211 -23.20 11.30 -11.43
N ALA A 212 -23.81 12.49 -11.42
CA ALA A 212 -25.26 12.64 -11.56
C ALA A 212 -25.80 12.23 -12.96
N GLU A 213 -24.93 12.14 -13.95
CA GLU A 213 -25.29 11.72 -15.33
C GLU A 213 -25.16 10.20 -15.52
N VAL A 214 -24.56 9.49 -14.54
CA VAL A 214 -24.42 8.03 -14.62
C VAL A 214 -25.76 7.36 -14.36
N PRO A 215 -26.33 6.61 -15.36
CA PRO A 215 -27.61 5.96 -15.18
C PRO A 215 -27.54 4.91 -14.08
N ASN A 216 -28.60 4.86 -13.26
CA ASN A 216 -28.76 3.87 -12.20
C ASN A 216 -27.68 3.85 -11.10
N LEU A 217 -26.97 4.94 -10.89
CA LEU A 217 -25.92 5.02 -9.84
C LEU A 217 -26.48 4.66 -8.45
N SER A 218 -27.74 5.02 -8.17
CA SER A 218 -28.43 4.64 -6.91
C SER A 218 -28.70 3.14 -6.76
N HIS A 219 -28.52 2.37 -7.82
CA HIS A 219 -28.69 0.91 -7.83
C HIS A 219 -27.38 0.19 -8.19
N ALA A 220 -26.27 0.90 -8.17
CA ALA A 220 -24.96 0.27 -8.33
C ALA A 220 -24.74 -0.72 -7.18
N GLY A 221 -24.71 -2.01 -7.50
CA GLY A 221 -24.66 -3.09 -6.54
C GLY A 221 -23.28 -3.31 -5.92
N PHE A 222 -22.61 -2.24 -5.52
CA PHE A 222 -21.32 -2.35 -4.81
C PHE A 222 -21.55 -2.67 -3.35
N GLN A 223 -21.00 -3.76 -2.88
CA GLN A 223 -20.74 -3.92 -1.46
C GLN A 223 -19.35 -3.37 -1.14
N ILE A 224 -19.32 -2.19 -0.53
CA ILE A 224 -18.07 -1.62 -0.01
C ILE A 224 -17.78 -2.32 1.31
N GLY A 225 -16.65 -3.01 1.39
CA GLY A 225 -16.12 -3.47 2.68
C GLY A 225 -15.70 -4.92 2.82
N ARG A 226 -16.03 -5.84 1.92
CA ARG A 226 -15.48 -7.21 1.91
C ARG A 226 -15.41 -7.74 0.50
N ALA A 227 -14.22 -7.79 -0.08
CA ALA A 227 -13.96 -8.65 -1.22
C ALA A 227 -13.54 -10.03 -0.71
N HIS A 228 -14.27 -11.07 -1.11
CA HIS A 228 -13.80 -12.45 -1.05
C HIS A 228 -13.15 -12.75 -2.39
N VAL A 229 -11.87 -13.05 -2.41
CA VAL A 229 -11.13 -13.49 -3.60
C VAL A 229 -11.07 -15.00 -3.61
#